data_f1ecaea4c3eebc720ccb5d46c0233992
#
_entry.id   f1ecaea4c3eebc720ccb5d46c0233992
#
_cell.length_a   1.000
_cell.length_b   1.000
_cell.length_c   1.000
_cell.angle_alpha   90.00
_cell.angle_beta   90.00
_cell.angle_gamma   90.00
#
_symmetry.space_group_name_H-M   'P 1'
#
loop_
_entity.id
_entity.type
_entity.pdbx_description
1 polymer ?
#
loop_
_entity_poly.entity_id
_entity_poly.type
_entity_poly.pdbx_seq_one_letter_code
_entity_poly.pdbx_strand_id
1 'polypeptide(L)'
;MKRTIFLFIILVHTFVAEAQQKTRAFQFAKPRQVVADPRYGKISLHDAREIKDNLGVIQVGMLNANRLLVAEPSLEKQLQSQLDQITGRKGEGELLMRLEKFCIAELTGAFSEKGFLDFRAFLFSKEADGDYLQIGRVDTAIVVKGMDVTKATLARTSEVVNNLIFDALSKQADTTKRYSRKEIEYYDNIQKKQLALYNTTVYKDGLYLSYEEFARQTPSGGPVELKDGDMYLGFFKKNEQGKLKKINPKDYYAVVHTGNPFISSQEQFYALMKDEDDFVFVGPVKETASATNVVVASVLLGAIGGMLVSGPETNYYMQKLDYANGSFIRVLDKK
;
A
#
# COMPACT_ATOMS: atom_id res chain seq x y z
N MET A 1 -14.72 69.42 32.90
CA MET A 1 -14.44 68.87 31.60
C MET A 1 -14.20 67.37 31.77
N LYS A 2 -15.20 66.52 31.47
CA LYS A 2 -15.10 65.09 31.56
C LYS A 2 -14.73 64.56 30.15
N ARG A 3 -13.53 63.96 30.00
CA ARG A 3 -13.11 63.27 28.77
C ARG A 3 -13.60 61.83 28.80
N THR A 4 -14.57 61.52 27.96
CA THR A 4 -15.06 60.15 27.72
C THR A 4 -14.13 59.47 26.71
N ILE A 5 -13.40 58.43 27.14
CA ILE A 5 -12.58 57.60 26.29
C ILE A 5 -13.51 56.52 25.69
N PHE A 6 -13.73 56.55 24.38
CA PHE A 6 -14.44 55.51 23.62
C PHE A 6 -13.43 54.39 23.30
N LEU A 7 -13.59 53.24 23.96
CA LEU A 7 -12.81 52.05 23.69
C LEU A 7 -13.47 51.31 22.52
N PHE A 8 -12.81 51.35 21.36
CA PHE A 8 -13.25 50.60 20.17
C PHE A 8 -12.70 49.16 20.26
N ILE A 9 -13.55 48.22 20.69
CA ILE A 9 -13.22 46.79 20.66
C ILE A 9 -13.42 46.30 19.22
N ILE A 10 -12.32 46.12 18.47
CA ILE A 10 -12.35 45.48 17.18
C ILE A 10 -12.39 43.97 17.43
N LEU A 11 -13.57 43.36 17.26
CA LEU A 11 -13.79 41.94 17.30
C LEU A 11 -13.23 41.33 15.99
N VAL A 12 -11.97 40.92 16.02
CA VAL A 12 -11.37 40.18 14.91
C VAL A 12 -11.94 38.76 14.91
N HIS A 13 -12.95 38.53 14.12
CA HIS A 13 -13.41 37.20 13.80
C HIS A 13 -12.37 36.58 12.84
N THR A 14 -11.46 35.79 13.39
CA THR A 14 -10.63 34.88 12.57
C THR A 14 -11.56 33.82 11.99
N PHE A 15 -12.00 34.02 10.76
CA PHE A 15 -12.53 32.94 9.94
C PHE A 15 -11.39 31.98 9.68
N VAL A 16 -11.32 30.89 10.45
CA VAL A 16 -10.56 29.71 10.06
C VAL A 16 -11.33 29.12 8.87
N ALA A 17 -11.00 29.57 7.68
CA ALA A 17 -11.43 28.89 6.47
C ALA A 17 -10.72 27.54 6.47
N GLU A 18 -11.39 26.49 6.95
CA GLU A 18 -10.99 25.12 6.61
C GLU A 18 -10.97 25.08 5.09
N ALA A 19 -9.78 25.01 4.53
CA ALA A 19 -9.59 24.84 3.10
C ALA A 19 -10.13 23.46 2.74
N GLN A 20 -11.42 23.38 2.43
CA GLN A 20 -12.09 22.16 2.03
C GLN A 20 -11.33 21.58 0.83
N GLN A 21 -10.65 20.47 1.05
CA GLN A 21 -9.83 19.83 0.01
C GLN A 21 -10.75 19.44 -1.15
N LYS A 22 -10.51 20.04 -2.31
CA LYS A 22 -11.36 19.81 -3.49
C LYS A 22 -11.22 18.37 -3.95
N THR A 23 -12.34 17.72 -4.24
CA THR A 23 -12.43 16.34 -4.68
C THR A 23 -12.59 16.21 -6.20
N ARG A 24 -12.34 15.00 -6.71
CA ARG A 24 -12.69 14.56 -8.06
C ARG A 24 -13.29 13.16 -7.98
N ALA A 25 -14.43 12.97 -8.65
CA ALA A 25 -15.09 11.68 -8.76
C ALA A 25 -14.26 10.69 -9.57
N PHE A 26 -14.15 9.46 -9.06
CA PHE A 26 -13.59 8.30 -9.74
C PHE A 26 -14.71 7.35 -10.13
N GLN A 27 -14.64 6.87 -11.36
CA GLN A 27 -15.49 5.79 -11.86
C GLN A 27 -14.66 4.83 -12.70
N PHE A 28 -14.93 3.52 -12.56
CA PHE A 28 -14.32 2.52 -13.43
C PHE A 28 -14.77 2.71 -14.88
N ALA A 29 -13.84 2.60 -15.80
CA ALA A 29 -14.14 2.54 -17.22
C ALA A 29 -14.89 1.24 -17.54
N LYS A 30 -15.73 1.29 -18.57
CA LYS A 30 -16.53 0.16 -19.03
C LYS A 30 -15.61 -1.04 -19.38
N PRO A 31 -15.93 -2.28 -18.92
CA PRO A 31 -15.19 -3.46 -19.28
C PRO A 31 -15.31 -3.76 -20.78
N ARG A 32 -14.28 -4.37 -21.34
CA ARG A 32 -14.25 -4.77 -22.76
C ARG A 32 -14.67 -6.23 -22.97
N GLN A 33 -14.62 -7.02 -21.90
CA GLN A 33 -14.84 -8.46 -21.95
C GLN A 33 -16.24 -8.78 -21.44
N VAL A 34 -16.86 -9.81 -22.02
CA VAL A 34 -18.17 -10.32 -21.62
C VAL A 34 -18.08 -11.83 -21.50
N VAL A 35 -18.73 -12.41 -20.51
CA VAL A 35 -18.83 -13.86 -20.27
C VAL A 35 -20.20 -14.34 -20.70
N ALA A 36 -20.22 -15.37 -21.55
CA ALA A 36 -21.48 -15.86 -22.14
C ALA A 36 -22.39 -16.58 -21.14
N ASP A 37 -21.79 -17.38 -20.23
CA ASP A 37 -22.50 -18.16 -19.22
C ASP A 37 -21.88 -17.91 -17.82
N PRO A 38 -22.20 -16.78 -17.19
CA PRO A 38 -21.59 -16.41 -15.92
C PRO A 38 -22.24 -17.16 -14.75
N ARG A 39 -21.41 -17.68 -13.84
CA ARG A 39 -21.84 -18.31 -12.59
C ARG A 39 -22.32 -17.26 -11.55
N TYR A 40 -21.73 -16.08 -11.54
CA TYR A 40 -21.93 -15.06 -10.50
C TYR A 40 -22.66 -13.84 -11.05
N GLY A 41 -23.63 -13.34 -10.30
CA GLY A 41 -24.41 -12.14 -10.63
C GLY A 41 -24.40 -11.06 -9.55
N LYS A 42 -23.82 -11.36 -8.37
CA LYS A 42 -23.71 -10.40 -7.27
C LYS A 42 -22.27 -10.28 -6.80
N ILE A 43 -21.87 -9.08 -6.38
CA ILE A 43 -20.59 -8.81 -5.74
C ILE A 43 -20.76 -7.86 -4.58
N SER A 44 -20.24 -8.22 -3.42
CA SER A 44 -20.16 -7.38 -2.23
C SER A 44 -18.71 -6.96 -1.98
N LEU A 45 -18.52 -5.87 -1.24
CA LEU A 45 -17.22 -5.33 -0.90
C LEU A 45 -16.96 -5.41 0.61
N HIS A 46 -15.84 -6.01 1.01
CA HIS A 46 -15.23 -5.80 2.30
C HIS A 46 -14.04 -4.86 2.14
N ASP A 47 -14.22 -3.59 2.48
CA ASP A 47 -13.16 -2.59 2.41
C ASP A 47 -12.27 -2.66 3.66
N ALA A 48 -11.11 -3.31 3.52
CA ALA A 48 -10.09 -3.47 4.55
C ALA A 48 -8.96 -2.43 4.43
N ARG A 49 -9.11 -1.41 3.57
CA ARG A 49 -8.10 -0.35 3.43
C ARG A 49 -8.00 0.46 4.73
N GLU A 50 -6.81 0.94 5.01
CA GLU A 50 -6.56 1.86 6.13
C GLU A 50 -7.25 3.22 5.89
N ILE A 51 -7.13 3.76 4.66
CA ILE A 51 -7.80 5.00 4.24
C ILE A 51 -8.99 4.64 3.35
N LYS A 52 -10.22 4.89 3.83
CA LYS A 52 -11.47 4.50 3.15
C LYS A 52 -12.21 5.65 2.48
N ASP A 53 -11.98 6.87 2.90
CA ASP A 53 -12.68 8.08 2.47
C ASP A 53 -12.24 8.60 1.09
N ASN A 54 -11.06 8.15 0.62
CA ASN A 54 -10.56 8.51 -0.69
C ASN A 54 -9.78 7.36 -1.37
N LEU A 55 -9.39 7.58 -2.62
CA LEU A 55 -8.60 6.67 -3.45
C LEU A 55 -7.22 7.24 -3.79
N GLY A 56 -6.79 8.28 -3.08
CA GLY A 56 -5.52 8.96 -3.31
C GLY A 56 -5.68 10.37 -3.89
N VAL A 57 -4.63 10.85 -4.55
CA VAL A 57 -4.54 12.25 -5.04
C VAL A 57 -4.10 12.28 -6.49
N ILE A 58 -4.84 13.03 -7.29
CA ILE A 58 -4.48 13.32 -8.69
C ILE A 58 -4.26 14.82 -8.88
N GLN A 59 -3.58 15.17 -9.95
CA GLN A 59 -3.30 16.54 -10.34
C GLN A 59 -4.21 16.97 -11.49
N VAL A 60 -4.80 18.18 -11.40
CA VAL A 60 -5.80 18.63 -12.36
C VAL A 60 -5.47 20.03 -12.86
N GLY A 61 -5.57 20.21 -14.18
CA GLY A 61 -5.40 21.47 -14.88
C GLY A 61 -3.95 21.93 -15.02
N MET A 62 -3.73 23.04 -15.72
CA MET A 62 -2.39 23.55 -16.06
C MET A 62 -1.53 23.93 -14.85
N LEU A 63 -2.14 24.12 -13.67
CA LEU A 63 -1.44 24.44 -12.43
C LEU A 63 -1.21 23.19 -11.54
N ASN A 64 -1.48 22.00 -12.05
CA ASN A 64 -1.32 20.72 -11.34
C ASN A 64 -1.96 20.75 -9.93
N ALA A 65 -3.17 21.31 -9.84
CA ALA A 65 -3.87 21.46 -8.58
C ALA A 65 -4.28 20.08 -8.03
N ASN A 66 -3.82 19.75 -6.83
CA ASN A 66 -4.15 18.49 -6.18
C ASN A 66 -5.65 18.36 -5.90
N ARG A 67 -6.20 17.17 -6.15
CA ARG A 67 -7.59 16.79 -5.86
C ARG A 67 -7.60 15.41 -5.21
N LEU A 68 -8.36 15.28 -4.13
CA LEU A 68 -8.68 13.95 -3.58
C LEU A 68 -9.56 13.20 -4.56
N LEU A 69 -9.16 11.99 -4.89
CA LEU A 69 -9.94 11.10 -5.72
C LEU A 69 -10.94 10.33 -4.84
N VAL A 70 -12.23 10.47 -5.08
CA VAL A 70 -13.28 9.81 -4.32
C VAL A 70 -14.14 8.93 -5.21
N ALA A 71 -14.54 7.77 -4.71
CA ALA A 71 -15.42 6.88 -5.46
C ALA A 71 -16.86 7.45 -5.49
N GLU A 72 -17.34 7.80 -6.65
CA GLU A 72 -18.71 8.32 -6.84
C GLU A 72 -19.30 7.77 -8.15
N PRO A 73 -20.33 6.87 -8.08
CA PRO A 73 -20.91 6.26 -6.87
C PRO A 73 -19.92 5.43 -6.05
N SER A 74 -20.37 4.89 -4.90
CA SER A 74 -19.51 4.08 -4.02
C SER A 74 -18.84 2.91 -4.76
N LEU A 75 -17.64 2.48 -4.27
CA LEU A 75 -16.91 1.36 -4.88
C LEU A 75 -17.76 0.10 -5.03
N GLU A 76 -18.58 -0.24 -4.04
CA GLU A 76 -19.43 -1.42 -4.10
C GLU A 76 -20.44 -1.34 -5.25
N LYS A 77 -21.10 -0.18 -5.43
CA LYS A 77 -22.02 0.04 -6.57
C LYS A 77 -21.28 -0.02 -7.91
N GLN A 78 -20.07 0.51 -7.96
CA GLN A 78 -19.25 0.44 -9.17
C GLN A 78 -18.82 -0.98 -9.49
N LEU A 79 -18.39 -1.78 -8.50
CA LEU A 79 -18.04 -3.19 -8.67
C LEU A 79 -19.23 -4.01 -9.18
N GLN A 80 -20.43 -3.81 -8.60
CA GLN A 80 -21.64 -4.46 -9.10
C GLN A 80 -21.91 -4.06 -10.54
N SER A 81 -21.77 -2.78 -10.90
CA SER A 81 -21.94 -2.32 -12.28
C SER A 81 -20.92 -2.93 -13.25
N GLN A 82 -19.66 -3.14 -12.82
CA GLN A 82 -18.66 -3.84 -13.64
C GLN A 82 -19.06 -5.31 -13.84
N LEU A 83 -19.43 -6.01 -12.76
CA LEU A 83 -19.91 -7.38 -12.85
C LEU A 83 -21.11 -7.50 -13.78
N ASP A 84 -22.12 -6.63 -13.62
CA ASP A 84 -23.32 -6.59 -14.46
C ASP A 84 -23.00 -6.45 -15.96
N GLN A 85 -22.02 -5.63 -16.28
CA GLN A 85 -21.59 -5.42 -17.66
C GLN A 85 -20.80 -6.61 -18.22
N ILE A 86 -19.99 -7.28 -17.39
CA ILE A 86 -19.22 -8.47 -17.79
C ILE A 86 -20.14 -9.67 -17.95
N THR A 87 -21.17 -9.81 -17.11
CA THR A 87 -22.05 -10.98 -17.06
C THR A 87 -23.36 -10.81 -17.85
N GLY A 88 -23.64 -9.61 -18.32
CA GLY A 88 -24.96 -9.27 -18.90
C GLY A 88 -26.09 -9.38 -17.88
N ARG A 89 -25.82 -9.17 -16.58
CA ARG A 89 -26.78 -9.32 -15.46
C ARG A 89 -27.32 -10.74 -15.28
N LYS A 90 -26.51 -11.71 -15.63
CA LYS A 90 -26.81 -13.14 -15.45
C LYS A 90 -25.99 -13.72 -14.31
N GLY A 91 -26.33 -14.95 -13.89
CA GLY A 91 -25.68 -15.65 -12.80
C GLY A 91 -26.38 -15.45 -11.45
N GLU A 92 -26.37 -16.47 -10.62
CA GLU A 92 -27.04 -16.48 -9.30
C GLU A 92 -26.05 -16.45 -8.14
N GLY A 93 -24.79 -16.86 -8.38
CA GLY A 93 -23.75 -16.89 -7.36
C GLY A 93 -23.34 -15.51 -6.86
N GLU A 94 -22.76 -15.50 -5.68
CA GLU A 94 -22.30 -14.29 -4.99
C GLU A 94 -20.76 -14.27 -4.90
N LEU A 95 -20.18 -13.12 -5.17
CA LEU A 95 -18.78 -12.81 -4.96
C LEU A 95 -18.61 -11.89 -3.75
N LEU A 96 -17.47 -12.02 -3.08
CA LEU A 96 -17.00 -11.07 -2.08
C LEU A 96 -15.61 -10.60 -2.48
N MET A 97 -15.44 -9.30 -2.70
CA MET A 97 -14.13 -8.68 -2.85
C MET A 97 -13.64 -8.15 -1.50
N ARG A 98 -12.49 -8.62 -1.04
CA ARG A 98 -11.75 -8.00 0.06
C ARG A 98 -10.68 -7.10 -0.53
N LEU A 99 -10.82 -5.80 -0.29
CA LEU A 99 -9.94 -4.75 -0.82
C LEU A 99 -8.98 -4.29 0.27
N GLU A 100 -7.68 -4.56 0.11
CA GLU A 100 -6.65 -4.17 1.08
C GLU A 100 -5.92 -2.88 0.70
N LYS A 101 -5.71 -2.68 -0.60
CA LYS A 101 -5.06 -1.48 -1.12
C LYS A 101 -5.81 -0.98 -2.34
N PHE A 102 -6.04 0.29 -2.39
CA PHE A 102 -6.48 1.00 -3.58
C PHE A 102 -6.06 2.45 -3.44
N CYS A 103 -4.96 2.77 -4.06
CA CYS A 103 -4.48 4.14 -4.04
C CYS A 103 -3.88 4.55 -5.37
N ILE A 104 -4.26 5.75 -5.81
CA ILE A 104 -3.78 6.39 -7.02
C ILE A 104 -3.08 7.68 -6.62
N ALA A 105 -1.88 7.90 -7.15
CA ALA A 105 -1.14 9.15 -6.94
C ALA A 105 -0.52 9.64 -8.23
N GLU A 106 -0.33 10.95 -8.33
CA GLU A 106 0.36 11.57 -9.45
C GLU A 106 1.47 12.48 -8.95
N LEU A 107 2.58 12.46 -9.65
CA LEU A 107 3.71 13.36 -9.44
C LEU A 107 4.09 14.02 -10.75
N THR A 108 4.13 15.35 -10.73
CA THR A 108 4.69 16.14 -11.84
C THR A 108 6.17 16.35 -11.62
N GLY A 109 6.97 15.97 -12.59
CA GLY A 109 8.39 16.31 -12.69
C GLY A 109 8.61 17.48 -13.65
N ALA A 110 9.87 17.88 -13.83
CA ALA A 110 10.21 19.01 -14.69
C ALA A 110 9.83 18.81 -16.18
N PHE A 111 9.84 17.56 -16.66
CA PHE A 111 9.63 17.23 -18.08
C PHE A 111 8.60 16.12 -18.32
N SER A 112 8.10 15.48 -17.27
CA SER A 112 7.15 14.39 -17.41
C SER A 112 6.40 14.18 -16.11
N GLU A 113 5.22 13.58 -16.21
CA GLU A 113 4.40 13.16 -15.09
C GLU A 113 4.54 11.65 -14.88
N LYS A 114 4.30 11.24 -13.64
CA LYS A 114 4.19 9.83 -13.24
C LYS A 114 2.89 9.62 -12.51
N GLY A 115 2.09 8.70 -13.00
CA GLY A 115 0.90 8.19 -12.33
C GLY A 115 1.22 6.85 -11.65
N PHE A 116 0.69 6.64 -10.47
CA PHE A 116 0.91 5.46 -9.65
C PHE A 116 -0.42 4.83 -9.30
N LEU A 117 -0.45 3.51 -9.35
CA LEU A 117 -1.51 2.69 -8.78
C LEU A 117 -0.88 1.68 -7.83
N ASP A 118 -1.33 1.65 -6.57
CA ASP A 118 -1.10 0.54 -5.63
C ASP A 118 -2.45 -0.13 -5.34
N PHE A 119 -2.60 -1.39 -5.75
CA PHE A 119 -3.87 -2.09 -5.68
C PHE A 119 -3.67 -3.53 -5.20
N ARG A 120 -4.37 -3.91 -4.12
CA ARG A 120 -4.43 -5.28 -3.62
C ARG A 120 -5.85 -5.66 -3.28
N ALA A 121 -6.32 -6.75 -3.90
CA ALA A 121 -7.63 -7.31 -3.63
C ALA A 121 -7.63 -8.83 -3.75
N PHE A 122 -8.54 -9.45 -3.00
CA PHE A 122 -8.84 -10.88 -3.05
C PHE A 122 -10.31 -11.05 -3.41
N LEU A 123 -10.60 -12.02 -4.25
CA LEU A 123 -11.94 -12.32 -4.67
C LEU A 123 -12.33 -13.72 -4.20
N PHE A 124 -13.47 -13.82 -3.57
CA PHE A 124 -14.00 -15.06 -2.99
C PHE A 124 -15.37 -15.36 -3.58
N SER A 125 -15.64 -16.65 -3.84
CA SER A 125 -16.99 -17.14 -4.13
C SER A 125 -17.67 -17.56 -2.82
N LYS A 126 -18.92 -17.19 -2.64
CA LYS A 126 -19.74 -17.65 -1.54
C LYS A 126 -20.38 -18.99 -1.91
N GLU A 127 -20.21 -19.99 -1.06
CA GLU A 127 -20.75 -21.33 -1.26
C GLU A 127 -22.12 -21.47 -0.57
N ALA A 128 -22.86 -22.55 -0.91
CA ALA A 128 -24.22 -22.79 -0.39
C ALA A 128 -24.28 -22.97 1.13
N ASP A 129 -23.21 -23.46 1.75
CA ASP A 129 -23.07 -23.63 3.19
C ASP A 129 -22.70 -22.31 3.93
N GLY A 130 -22.49 -21.24 3.19
CA GLY A 130 -22.14 -19.93 3.73
C GLY A 130 -20.64 -19.65 3.84
N ASP A 131 -19.79 -20.65 3.59
CA ASP A 131 -18.35 -20.49 3.49
C ASP A 131 -17.93 -19.81 2.18
N TYR A 132 -16.65 -19.46 2.09
CA TYR A 132 -16.07 -18.76 0.96
C TYR A 132 -14.85 -19.49 0.45
N LEU A 133 -14.71 -19.55 -0.88
CA LEU A 133 -13.54 -20.08 -1.58
C LEU A 133 -12.82 -18.93 -2.30
N GLN A 134 -11.50 -18.85 -2.15
CA GLN A 134 -10.73 -17.86 -2.89
C GLN A 134 -10.63 -18.25 -4.36
N ILE A 135 -11.08 -17.38 -5.26
CA ILE A 135 -11.09 -17.60 -6.71
C ILE A 135 -10.20 -16.61 -7.48
N GLY A 136 -9.78 -15.53 -6.84
CA GLY A 136 -8.92 -14.54 -7.48
C GLY A 136 -8.11 -13.73 -6.48
N ARG A 137 -6.98 -13.24 -6.94
CA ARG A 137 -6.18 -12.25 -6.20
C ARG A 137 -5.40 -11.38 -7.17
N VAL A 138 -5.17 -10.16 -6.77
CA VAL A 138 -4.22 -9.24 -7.41
C VAL A 138 -3.49 -8.46 -6.34
N ASP A 139 -2.18 -8.31 -6.51
CA ASP A 139 -1.32 -7.43 -5.73
C ASP A 139 -0.36 -6.79 -6.73
N THR A 140 -0.53 -5.52 -7.01
CA THR A 140 0.21 -4.84 -8.06
C THR A 140 0.49 -3.38 -7.75
N ALA A 141 1.69 -2.95 -8.12
CA ALA A 141 2.10 -1.57 -8.13
C ALA A 141 2.47 -1.18 -9.57
N ILE A 142 1.76 -0.21 -10.14
CA ILE A 142 1.89 0.19 -11.53
C ILE A 142 2.36 1.64 -11.61
N VAL A 143 3.31 1.90 -12.50
CA VAL A 143 3.79 3.25 -12.82
C VAL A 143 3.48 3.56 -14.29
N VAL A 144 2.72 4.61 -14.50
CA VAL A 144 2.45 5.19 -15.83
C VAL A 144 3.30 6.44 -15.98
N LYS A 145 3.99 6.60 -17.12
CA LYS A 145 4.81 7.78 -17.41
C LYS A 145 4.30 8.46 -18.68
N GLY A 146 4.25 9.79 -18.68
CA GLY A 146 3.76 10.57 -19.84
C GLY A 146 3.81 12.06 -19.60
N MET A 147 3.22 12.81 -20.54
CA MET A 147 3.01 14.27 -20.41
C MET A 147 1.74 14.60 -19.63
N ASP A 148 0.71 13.76 -19.73
CA ASP A 148 -0.53 13.74 -18.96
C ASP A 148 -0.84 12.28 -18.66
N VAL A 149 -0.77 11.90 -17.39
CA VAL A 149 -0.89 10.51 -16.95
C VAL A 149 -2.24 10.19 -16.33
N THR A 150 -3.05 11.20 -15.97
CA THR A 150 -4.32 11.00 -15.25
C THR A 150 -5.22 10.00 -15.96
N LYS A 151 -5.55 10.26 -17.23
CA LYS A 151 -6.44 9.38 -18.00
C LYS A 151 -5.89 7.96 -18.14
N ALA A 152 -4.60 7.83 -18.40
CA ALA A 152 -3.95 6.54 -18.59
C ALA A 152 -3.90 5.74 -17.27
N THR A 153 -3.62 6.40 -16.13
CA THR A 153 -3.60 5.78 -14.81
C THR A 153 -4.99 5.28 -14.40
N LEU A 154 -6.03 6.11 -14.58
CA LEU A 154 -7.42 5.72 -14.28
C LEU A 154 -7.90 4.58 -15.18
N ALA A 155 -7.54 4.59 -16.48
CA ALA A 155 -7.87 3.50 -17.41
C ALA A 155 -7.16 2.20 -16.99
N ARG A 156 -5.88 2.25 -16.62
CA ARG A 156 -5.11 1.09 -16.15
C ARG A 156 -5.68 0.54 -14.86
N THR A 157 -6.11 1.40 -13.94
CA THR A 157 -6.81 0.99 -12.72
C THR A 157 -8.08 0.19 -13.03
N SER A 158 -8.89 0.69 -13.96
CA SER A 158 -10.11 0.00 -14.38
C SER A 158 -9.83 -1.35 -15.02
N GLU A 159 -8.77 -1.44 -15.83
CA GLU A 159 -8.33 -2.69 -16.45
C GLU A 159 -7.93 -3.74 -15.41
N VAL A 160 -7.18 -3.36 -14.37
CA VAL A 160 -6.76 -4.27 -13.29
C VAL A 160 -7.98 -4.89 -12.59
N VAL A 161 -8.98 -4.07 -12.23
CA VAL A 161 -10.19 -4.55 -11.55
C VAL A 161 -11.05 -5.41 -12.47
N ASN A 162 -11.25 -4.98 -13.72
CA ASN A 162 -12.05 -5.72 -14.69
C ASN A 162 -11.43 -7.08 -15.02
N ASN A 163 -10.10 -7.14 -15.15
CA ASN A 163 -9.39 -8.40 -15.39
C ASN A 163 -9.48 -9.34 -14.17
N LEU A 164 -9.36 -8.80 -12.93
CA LEU A 164 -9.56 -9.61 -11.73
C LEU A 164 -10.94 -10.28 -11.71
N ILE A 165 -12.00 -9.51 -11.99
CA ILE A 165 -13.37 -10.03 -12.03
C ILE A 165 -13.52 -11.04 -13.17
N PHE A 166 -13.10 -10.68 -14.39
CA PHE A 166 -13.21 -11.53 -15.57
C PHE A 166 -12.47 -12.87 -15.41
N ASP A 167 -11.24 -12.82 -14.93
CA ASP A 167 -10.42 -14.03 -14.70
C ASP A 167 -11.05 -14.94 -13.66
N ALA A 168 -11.65 -14.37 -12.61
CA ALA A 168 -12.32 -15.13 -11.57
C ALA A 168 -13.60 -15.83 -12.06
N LEU A 169 -14.32 -15.23 -13.01
CA LEU A 169 -15.48 -15.85 -13.64
C LEU A 169 -15.12 -17.09 -14.48
N SER A 170 -13.88 -17.17 -14.94
CA SER A 170 -13.38 -18.25 -15.81
C SER A 170 -12.65 -19.36 -15.04
N LYS A 171 -12.32 -19.15 -13.76
CA LYS A 171 -11.55 -20.08 -12.94
C LYS A 171 -12.43 -20.96 -12.08
N GLN A 172 -12.00 -22.21 -11.87
CA GLN A 172 -12.54 -23.02 -10.79
C GLN A 172 -11.90 -22.56 -9.46
N ALA A 173 -12.72 -22.52 -8.40
CA ALA A 173 -12.23 -22.22 -7.07
C ALA A 173 -11.23 -23.30 -6.61
N ASP A 174 -10.19 -22.89 -5.87
CA ASP A 174 -9.40 -23.83 -5.08
C ASP A 174 -10.25 -24.32 -3.90
N THR A 175 -10.80 -25.52 -4.04
CA THR A 175 -11.69 -26.12 -3.06
C THR A 175 -11.00 -26.58 -1.78
N THR A 176 -9.67 -26.50 -1.72
CA THR A 176 -8.88 -26.98 -0.57
C THR A 176 -8.89 -25.98 0.60
N LYS A 177 -9.11 -24.70 0.36
CA LYS A 177 -9.10 -23.65 1.39
C LYS A 177 -10.45 -22.96 1.47
N ARG A 178 -11.17 -23.25 2.55
CA ARG A 178 -12.43 -22.61 2.88
C ARG A 178 -12.23 -21.56 3.98
N TYR A 179 -12.99 -20.50 3.90
CA TYR A 179 -12.92 -19.38 4.82
C TYR A 179 -14.33 -19.02 5.29
N SER A 180 -14.52 -18.84 6.58
CA SER A 180 -15.71 -18.18 7.12
C SER A 180 -15.67 -16.68 6.82
N ARG A 181 -16.81 -16.01 6.92
CA ARG A 181 -16.88 -14.55 6.77
C ARG A 181 -15.92 -13.83 7.73
N LYS A 182 -15.83 -14.29 8.97
CA LYS A 182 -14.94 -13.73 9.98
C LYS A 182 -13.47 -13.89 9.61
N GLU A 183 -13.06 -15.02 9.04
CA GLU A 183 -11.69 -15.22 8.58
C GLU A 183 -11.33 -14.29 7.43
N ILE A 184 -12.28 -13.96 6.55
CA ILE A 184 -12.05 -12.99 5.48
C ILE A 184 -11.87 -11.57 6.05
N GLU A 185 -12.54 -11.21 7.13
CA GLU A 185 -12.34 -9.91 7.80
C GLU A 185 -10.91 -9.74 8.32
N TYR A 186 -10.28 -10.84 8.79
CA TYR A 186 -8.90 -10.88 9.30
C TYR A 186 -7.96 -11.66 8.38
N TYR A 187 -8.20 -11.59 7.08
CA TYR A 187 -7.49 -12.42 6.09
C TYR A 187 -5.99 -12.13 6.03
N ASP A 188 -5.58 -10.87 6.21
CA ASP A 188 -4.18 -10.48 6.32
C ASP A 188 -3.46 -11.20 7.47
N ASN A 189 -4.11 -11.38 8.63
CA ASN A 189 -3.55 -12.13 9.74
C ASN A 189 -3.40 -13.62 9.41
N ILE A 190 -4.33 -14.19 8.63
CA ILE A 190 -4.20 -15.56 8.14
C ILE A 190 -3.01 -15.69 7.19
N GLN A 191 -2.80 -14.71 6.31
CA GLN A 191 -1.67 -14.69 5.40
C GLN A 191 -0.35 -14.52 6.16
N LYS A 192 -0.27 -13.60 7.12
CA LYS A 192 0.90 -13.40 7.99
C LYS A 192 1.28 -14.69 8.71
N LYS A 193 0.31 -15.43 9.26
CA LYS A 193 0.55 -16.72 9.93
C LYS A 193 1.11 -17.82 9.03
N GLN A 194 1.12 -17.65 7.72
CA GLN A 194 1.78 -18.57 6.80
C GLN A 194 3.28 -18.25 6.59
N LEU A 195 3.74 -17.10 7.06
CA LEU A 195 5.12 -16.64 6.93
C LEU A 195 5.91 -16.95 8.19
N ALA A 196 7.06 -17.61 8.07
CA ALA A 196 7.92 -17.96 9.20
C ALA A 196 8.31 -16.74 10.04
N LEU A 197 8.56 -15.59 9.39
CA LEU A 197 8.86 -14.31 10.05
C LEU A 197 7.83 -13.92 11.12
N TYR A 198 6.54 -14.13 10.86
CA TYR A 198 5.45 -13.74 11.77
C TYR A 198 5.14 -14.80 12.83
N ASN A 199 5.60 -16.05 12.62
CA ASN A 199 5.33 -17.20 13.50
C ASN A 199 6.49 -17.58 14.42
N THR A 200 7.67 -16.98 14.23
CA THR A 200 8.82 -17.29 15.08
C THR A 200 8.98 -16.27 16.20
N THR A 201 9.51 -16.73 17.33
CA THR A 201 10.00 -15.86 18.41
C THR A 201 11.52 -15.70 18.37
N VAL A 202 12.22 -16.52 17.56
CA VAL A 202 13.67 -16.48 17.41
C VAL A 202 13.98 -16.32 15.92
N TYR A 203 14.49 -15.16 15.56
CA TYR A 203 14.88 -14.88 14.18
C TYR A 203 16.27 -15.46 13.91
N LYS A 204 16.43 -16.07 12.72
CA LYS A 204 17.65 -16.75 12.34
C LYS A 204 18.72 -15.75 11.92
N ASP A 205 19.86 -15.76 12.61
CA ASP A 205 20.99 -14.87 12.33
C ASP A 205 21.53 -15.03 10.92
N GLY A 206 21.86 -13.91 10.28
CA GLY A 206 22.45 -13.89 8.94
C GLY A 206 22.02 -12.70 8.09
N LEU A 207 22.40 -12.78 6.81
CA LEU A 207 22.15 -11.79 5.78
C LEU A 207 21.07 -12.29 4.82
N TYR A 208 20.07 -11.45 4.56
CA TYR A 208 18.95 -11.74 3.70
C TYR A 208 18.99 -10.85 2.45
N LEU A 209 19.04 -11.44 1.28
CA LEU A 209 19.09 -10.71 0.01
C LEU A 209 17.73 -10.14 -0.40
N SER A 210 16.65 -10.80 0.00
CA SER A 210 15.30 -10.43 -0.41
C SER A 210 14.30 -10.53 0.75
N TYR A 211 13.14 -9.90 0.57
CA TYR A 211 12.02 -10.09 1.49
C TYR A 211 11.59 -11.56 1.57
N GLU A 212 11.59 -12.28 0.47
CA GLU A 212 11.19 -13.69 0.44
C GLU A 212 12.07 -14.55 1.35
N GLU A 213 13.40 -14.37 1.30
CA GLU A 213 14.33 -15.03 2.22
C GLU A 213 14.03 -14.65 3.67
N PHE A 214 13.82 -13.36 3.93
CA PHE A 214 13.52 -12.85 5.27
C PHE A 214 12.18 -13.38 5.79
N ALA A 215 11.13 -13.36 4.97
CA ALA A 215 9.82 -13.90 5.32
C ALA A 215 9.84 -15.41 5.63
N ARG A 216 10.71 -16.16 4.94
CA ARG A 216 10.93 -17.61 5.17
C ARG A 216 11.96 -17.91 6.25
N GLN A 217 12.66 -16.91 6.78
CA GLN A 217 13.77 -17.08 7.72
C GLN A 217 14.88 -18.00 7.17
N THR A 218 15.25 -17.81 5.89
CA THR A 218 16.27 -18.58 5.17
C THR A 218 17.37 -17.65 4.67
N PRO A 219 18.30 -17.18 5.54
CA PRO A 219 19.34 -16.25 5.13
C PRO A 219 20.31 -16.90 4.14
N SER A 220 20.69 -16.16 3.10
CA SER A 220 21.70 -16.57 2.12
C SER A 220 23.13 -16.33 2.62
N GLY A 221 23.33 -15.39 3.56
CA GLY A 221 24.63 -15.11 4.15
C GLY A 221 24.72 -15.54 5.60
N GLY A 222 25.94 -15.89 6.04
CA GLY A 222 26.21 -16.30 7.41
C GLY A 222 26.10 -15.17 8.43
N PRO A 223 26.42 -15.48 9.72
CA PRO A 223 26.37 -14.52 10.81
C PRO A 223 27.26 -13.31 10.57
N VAL A 224 26.87 -12.20 11.17
CA VAL A 224 27.55 -10.91 11.06
C VAL A 224 28.07 -10.46 12.42
N GLU A 225 29.07 -9.58 12.43
CA GLU A 225 29.55 -8.86 13.60
C GLU A 225 28.98 -7.44 13.57
N LEU A 226 28.44 -6.99 14.70
CA LEU A 226 28.03 -5.61 14.89
C LEU A 226 29.17 -4.83 15.55
N LYS A 227 29.49 -3.66 15.00
CA LYS A 227 30.38 -2.70 15.63
C LYS A 227 29.68 -1.37 15.78
N ASP A 228 29.67 -0.85 16.97
CA ASP A 228 29.24 0.51 17.25
C ASP A 228 30.24 1.48 16.62
N GLY A 229 29.75 2.34 15.74
CA GLY A 229 30.45 3.53 15.26
C GLY A 229 29.78 4.77 15.84
N ASP A 230 30.50 5.88 15.89
CA ASP A 230 30.08 7.13 16.57
C ASP A 230 28.72 7.69 16.13
N MET A 231 28.15 7.23 15.01
CA MET A 231 26.86 7.70 14.49
C MET A 231 25.92 6.64 13.89
N TYR A 232 26.42 5.42 13.55
CA TYR A 232 25.58 4.42 12.86
C TYR A 232 26.03 2.98 13.19
N LEU A 233 25.05 2.08 13.33
CA LEU A 233 25.29 0.65 13.45
C LEU A 233 25.95 0.12 12.18
N GLY A 234 27.16 -0.44 12.32
CA GLY A 234 27.91 -1.05 11.24
C GLY A 234 27.92 -2.57 11.34
N PHE A 235 27.37 -3.26 10.33
CA PHE A 235 27.48 -4.71 10.23
C PHE A 235 28.68 -5.10 9.37
N PHE A 236 29.39 -6.16 9.80
CA PHE A 236 30.59 -6.67 9.16
C PHE A 236 30.49 -8.19 8.98
N LYS A 237 31.05 -8.69 7.90
CA LYS A 237 31.24 -10.13 7.69
C LYS A 237 32.71 -10.45 7.51
N LYS A 238 33.12 -11.64 7.92
CA LYS A 238 34.46 -12.15 7.62
C LYS A 238 34.53 -12.60 6.17
N ASN A 239 35.59 -12.17 5.47
CA ASN A 239 35.92 -12.71 4.16
C ASN A 239 36.61 -14.06 4.29
N GLU A 240 36.98 -14.69 3.19
CA GLU A 240 37.67 -16.00 3.15
C GLU A 240 39.02 -15.99 3.90
N GLN A 241 39.66 -14.81 4.00
CA GLN A 241 40.92 -14.64 4.74
C GLN A 241 40.69 -14.26 6.22
N GLY A 242 39.45 -14.32 6.71
CA GLY A 242 39.10 -13.97 8.10
C GLY A 242 39.07 -12.46 8.40
N LYS A 243 39.32 -11.59 7.42
CA LYS A 243 39.30 -10.14 7.58
C LYS A 243 37.89 -9.61 7.56
N LEU A 244 37.58 -8.71 8.48
CA LEU A 244 36.26 -8.04 8.53
C LEU A 244 36.07 -7.10 7.36
N LYS A 245 34.96 -7.26 6.63
CA LYS A 245 34.49 -6.36 5.57
C LYS A 245 33.15 -5.78 5.95
N LYS A 246 33.03 -4.46 5.91
CA LYS A 246 31.76 -3.77 6.15
C LYS A 246 30.72 -4.20 5.13
N ILE A 247 29.50 -4.46 5.59
CA ILE A 247 28.36 -4.80 4.75
C ILE A 247 27.76 -3.51 4.20
N ASN A 248 27.51 -3.49 2.88
CA ASN A 248 26.79 -2.40 2.25
C ASN A 248 25.28 -2.69 2.34
N PRO A 249 24.49 -1.83 2.99
CA PRO A 249 23.03 -2.03 3.12
C PRO A 249 22.29 -2.20 1.79
N LYS A 250 22.79 -1.60 0.71
CA LYS A 250 22.18 -1.73 -0.63
C LYS A 250 22.14 -3.16 -1.19
N ASP A 251 23.04 -4.01 -0.71
CA ASP A 251 23.21 -5.37 -1.20
C ASP A 251 22.26 -6.36 -0.50
N TYR A 252 21.58 -5.93 0.57
CA TYR A 252 20.76 -6.80 1.41
C TYR A 252 19.42 -6.15 1.74
N TYR A 253 18.42 -7.00 1.87
CA TYR A 253 17.09 -6.59 2.34
C TYR A 253 17.06 -6.43 3.87
N ALA A 254 17.63 -7.40 4.58
CA ALA A 254 17.65 -7.42 6.04
C ALA A 254 18.91 -8.10 6.59
N VAL A 255 19.18 -7.82 7.84
CA VAL A 255 20.20 -8.49 8.68
C VAL A 255 19.54 -8.93 9.97
N VAL A 256 19.83 -10.15 10.42
CA VAL A 256 19.53 -10.57 11.80
C VAL A 256 20.84 -10.79 12.53
N HIS A 257 20.99 -10.17 13.70
CA HIS A 257 22.16 -10.29 14.56
C HIS A 257 21.73 -10.54 16.00
N THR A 258 22.18 -11.65 16.56
CA THR A 258 21.80 -12.12 17.91
C THR A 258 20.27 -12.14 18.13
N GLY A 259 19.56 -12.66 17.12
CA GLY A 259 18.09 -12.75 17.13
C GLY A 259 17.36 -11.42 16.92
N ASN A 260 18.05 -10.31 16.69
CA ASN A 260 17.44 -9.00 16.46
C ASN A 260 17.44 -8.68 14.97
N PRO A 261 16.27 -8.41 14.36
CA PRO A 261 16.17 -8.07 12.95
C PRO A 261 16.43 -6.59 12.70
N PHE A 262 17.10 -6.31 11.59
CA PHE A 262 17.34 -4.96 11.07
C PHE A 262 16.99 -4.94 9.59
N ILE A 263 16.29 -3.90 9.17
CA ILE A 263 15.85 -3.71 7.78
C ILE A 263 16.71 -2.68 7.07
N SER A 264 17.05 -2.94 5.81
CA SER A 264 17.78 -1.98 4.98
C SER A 264 16.82 -0.95 4.39
N SER A 265 17.11 0.32 4.61
CA SER A 265 16.41 1.44 3.99
C SER A 265 17.37 2.60 3.75
N GLN A 266 17.34 3.20 2.57
CA GLN A 266 18.16 4.37 2.19
C GLN A 266 19.63 4.28 2.66
N GLU A 267 20.28 3.16 2.31
CA GLU A 267 21.71 2.93 2.55
C GLU A 267 22.12 2.72 4.03
N GLN A 268 21.14 2.46 4.90
CA GLN A 268 21.38 2.15 6.32
C GLN A 268 20.51 0.98 6.79
N PHE A 269 20.89 0.40 7.94
CA PHE A 269 20.09 -0.60 8.62
C PHE A 269 19.36 0.04 9.80
N TYR A 270 18.07 -0.27 9.95
CA TYR A 270 17.20 0.20 11.00
C TYR A 270 16.67 -0.98 11.80
N ALA A 271 16.64 -0.87 13.12
CA ALA A 271 16.05 -1.89 13.97
C ALA A 271 14.59 -2.10 13.62
N LEU A 272 14.22 -3.36 13.34
CA LEU A 272 12.86 -3.76 13.03
C LEU A 272 12.23 -4.33 14.30
N MET A 273 11.12 -3.76 14.73
CA MET A 273 10.41 -4.14 15.95
C MET A 273 9.09 -4.81 15.59
N LYS A 274 8.69 -5.79 16.39
CA LYS A 274 7.35 -6.37 16.29
C LYS A 274 6.40 -5.51 17.13
N ASP A 275 5.33 -5.03 16.50
CA ASP A 275 4.25 -4.30 17.12
C ASP A 275 2.93 -5.02 16.80
N GLU A 276 2.32 -5.64 17.81
CA GLU A 276 1.19 -6.56 17.67
C GLU A 276 1.43 -7.63 16.60
N ASP A 277 0.66 -7.61 15.52
CA ASP A 277 0.75 -8.52 14.37
C ASP A 277 1.59 -7.96 13.21
N ASP A 278 2.24 -6.80 13.38
CA ASP A 278 3.02 -6.13 12.35
C ASP A 278 4.51 -5.98 12.73
N PHE A 279 5.33 -5.67 11.74
CA PHE A 279 6.71 -5.24 11.94
C PHE A 279 6.84 -3.77 11.58
N VAL A 280 7.44 -3.00 12.46
CA VAL A 280 7.62 -1.55 12.29
C VAL A 280 9.06 -1.14 12.53
N PHE A 281 9.47 -0.04 11.91
CA PHE A 281 10.74 0.62 12.15
C PHE A 281 10.61 2.13 11.96
N VAL A 282 11.49 2.90 12.57
CA VAL A 282 11.61 4.34 12.30
C VAL A 282 12.72 4.53 11.28
N GLY A 283 12.37 5.02 10.12
CA GLY A 283 13.30 5.18 9.01
C GLY A 283 13.05 6.42 8.15
N PRO A 284 14.05 6.77 7.32
CA PRO A 284 13.98 7.97 6.51
C PRO A 284 12.99 7.83 5.37
N VAL A 285 12.32 8.91 5.10
CA VAL A 285 11.44 9.09 3.95
C VAL A 285 11.86 10.37 3.24
N LYS A 286 12.13 10.28 1.94
CA LYS A 286 12.38 11.45 1.10
C LYS A 286 11.04 12.07 0.72
N GLU A 287 10.85 13.34 1.05
CA GLU A 287 9.64 14.09 0.68
C GLU A 287 9.93 14.96 -0.54
N THR A 288 9.00 14.98 -1.50
CA THR A 288 9.02 15.95 -2.60
C THR A 288 8.19 17.16 -2.21
N ALA A 289 8.53 18.35 -2.70
CA ALA A 289 7.74 19.56 -2.50
C ALA A 289 6.27 19.42 -2.96
N SER A 290 6.00 18.48 -3.86
CA SER A 290 4.63 18.12 -4.31
C SER A 290 3.89 17.19 -3.36
N ALA A 291 4.56 16.56 -2.40
CA ALA A 291 4.01 15.55 -1.49
C ALA A 291 3.50 16.18 -0.17
N THR A 292 3.11 17.44 -0.17
CA THR A 292 2.57 18.15 1.00
C THR A 292 1.27 17.54 1.55
N ASN A 293 0.66 16.60 0.83
CA ASN A 293 -0.48 15.85 1.33
C ASN A 293 -0.03 14.48 1.86
N VAL A 294 -0.35 14.21 3.12
CA VAL A 294 -0.10 12.94 3.83
C VAL A 294 -0.51 11.71 3.01
N VAL A 295 -1.60 11.83 2.22
CA VAL A 295 -2.10 10.76 1.36
C VAL A 295 -1.13 10.44 0.22
N VAL A 296 -0.57 11.45 -0.45
CA VAL A 296 0.42 11.23 -1.53
C VAL A 296 1.69 10.61 -0.97
N ALA A 297 2.14 11.08 0.19
CA ALA A 297 3.31 10.53 0.87
C ALA A 297 3.11 9.06 1.27
N SER A 298 1.95 8.69 1.83
CA SER A 298 1.68 7.31 2.26
C SER A 298 1.62 6.32 1.09
N VAL A 299 1.07 6.74 -0.06
CA VAL A 299 1.01 5.92 -1.28
C VAL A 299 2.36 5.74 -1.93
N LEU A 300 3.13 6.83 -2.02
CA LEU A 300 4.45 6.79 -2.63
C LEU A 300 5.47 6.01 -1.79
N LEU A 301 5.22 5.85 -0.50
CA LEU A 301 6.07 5.13 0.43
C LEU A 301 5.72 3.65 0.57
N GLY A 302 4.54 3.24 0.11
CA GLY A 302 4.17 1.83 0.02
C GLY A 302 4.98 1.07 -1.05
N ALA A 303 4.32 0.32 -1.89
CA ALA A 303 4.95 -0.54 -2.90
C ALA A 303 5.89 0.17 -3.89
N ILE A 304 5.79 1.50 -4.02
CA ILE A 304 6.49 2.30 -5.04
C ILE A 304 7.54 3.24 -4.42
N GLY A 305 7.44 3.51 -3.13
CA GLY A 305 8.16 4.62 -2.49
C GLY A 305 9.69 4.51 -2.48
N GLY A 306 10.23 3.30 -2.48
CA GLY A 306 11.69 3.10 -2.52
C GLY A 306 12.35 3.56 -3.83
N MET A 307 11.60 3.68 -4.93
CA MET A 307 12.15 3.97 -6.27
C MET A 307 11.97 5.41 -6.73
N LEU A 308 11.15 6.24 -6.06
CA LEU A 308 10.55 7.39 -6.75
C LEU A 308 10.69 8.74 -6.08
N VAL A 309 11.09 8.79 -4.82
CA VAL A 309 11.16 10.07 -4.11
C VAL A 309 12.59 10.55 -4.04
N SER A 310 12.98 11.39 -4.99
CA SER A 310 14.21 12.19 -4.95
C SER A 310 13.86 13.61 -4.50
N GLY A 311 13.59 13.80 -3.21
CA GLY A 311 13.39 15.12 -2.63
C GLY A 311 14.62 15.58 -1.85
N PRO A 312 14.78 16.90 -1.64
CA PRO A 312 15.90 17.45 -0.88
C PRO A 312 15.78 17.21 0.63
N GLU A 313 14.57 16.98 1.15
CA GLU A 313 14.32 16.82 2.57
C GLU A 313 14.12 15.35 2.93
N THR A 314 14.80 14.92 4.00
CA THR A 314 14.67 13.59 4.56
C THR A 314 14.08 13.71 5.96
N ASN A 315 12.86 13.19 6.13
CA ASN A 315 12.19 13.12 7.43
C ASN A 315 12.11 11.66 7.89
N TYR A 316 12.06 11.46 9.21
CA TYR A 316 11.95 10.12 9.79
C TYR A 316 10.51 9.85 10.20
N TYR A 317 10.00 8.71 9.78
CA TYR A 317 8.63 8.28 10.09
C TYR A 317 8.61 6.82 10.53
N MET A 318 7.62 6.49 11.34
CA MET A 318 7.29 5.10 11.58
C MET A 318 6.78 4.48 10.29
N GLN A 319 7.38 3.35 9.92
CA GLN A 319 7.04 2.60 8.73
C GLN A 319 6.72 1.16 9.12
N LYS A 320 5.71 0.60 8.47
CA LYS A 320 5.28 -0.78 8.64
C LYS A 320 5.77 -1.61 7.46
N LEU A 321 6.21 -2.83 7.76
CA LEU A 321 6.54 -3.83 6.74
C LEU A 321 5.26 -4.40 6.12
N ASP A 322 5.11 -4.28 4.82
CA ASP A 322 4.03 -4.94 4.08
C ASP A 322 4.29 -6.45 4.02
N TYR A 323 3.45 -7.22 4.69
CA TYR A 323 3.59 -8.67 4.81
C TYR A 323 3.57 -9.41 3.47
N ALA A 324 2.96 -8.85 2.43
CA ALA A 324 2.77 -9.54 1.16
C ALA A 324 3.95 -9.40 0.20
N ASN A 325 4.69 -8.28 0.26
CA ASN A 325 5.75 -8.00 -0.70
C ASN A 325 7.02 -7.37 -0.10
N GLY A 326 7.02 -7.09 1.20
CA GLY A 326 8.18 -6.54 1.89
C GLY A 326 8.45 -5.06 1.63
N SER A 327 7.53 -4.35 1.02
CA SER A 327 7.64 -2.89 0.90
C SER A 327 7.36 -2.21 2.24
N PHE A 328 7.69 -0.92 2.34
CA PHE A 328 7.49 -0.16 3.57
C PHE A 328 6.31 0.79 3.42
N ILE A 329 5.39 0.76 4.36
CA ILE A 329 4.18 1.60 4.40
C ILE A 329 4.35 2.58 5.55
N ARG A 330 4.24 3.88 5.30
CA ARG A 330 4.24 4.88 6.37
C ARG A 330 3.01 4.67 7.25
N VAL A 331 3.24 4.56 8.56
CA VAL A 331 2.15 4.55 9.54
C VAL A 331 1.68 5.99 9.73
N LEU A 332 0.38 6.20 9.57
CA LEU A 332 -0.23 7.51 9.80
C LEU A 332 -0.57 7.63 11.29
N ASP A 333 -0.25 8.77 11.89
CA ASP A 333 -0.69 9.07 13.25
C ASP A 333 -2.22 9.01 13.29
N LYS A 334 -2.77 8.15 14.13
CA LYS A 334 -4.22 8.16 14.41
C LYS A 334 -4.52 9.50 15.07
N LYS A 335 -5.22 10.38 14.34
CA LYS A 335 -5.76 11.62 14.88
C LYS A 335 -6.83 11.34 15.92
#